data_43303eb2f8da2fa80fce4b17917de0da
#
_entry.id   43303eb2f8da2fa80fce4b17917de0da
#
_cell.length_a   1.000
_cell.length_b   1.000
_cell.length_c   1.000
_cell.angle_alpha   90.00
_cell.angle_beta   90.00
_cell.angle_gamma   90.00
#
_symmetry.space_group_name_H-M   'P 1'
#
loop_
_entity.id
_entity.type
_entity.pdbx_description
1 polymer ?
#
loop_
_entity_poly.entity_id
_entity_poly.type
_entity_poly.pdbx_seq_one_letter_code
_entity_poly.pdbx_strand_id
1 'polypeptide(L)'
;MPRRILAALSILAPILLFAYTALLKPNASASPQELKVISQTRGNEELTALVLNNQVKIRLKNNHKETITAFAITVSGTATIREDFAYSEVHFGIEPGETFETSYPVSPSSEVPTIHLLAVLLKDGTDDGNSKVAQQIKDQRLGQKLQILRTLRILEREGQSRKDLKTTKSDIVAALNTNESETLVSLSELSPISRSDNQLSDELKAGLQWGREKMLRRFDDLEKLPPENREQGFTRLKDRARELFSKL
;
A
#
# COMPACT_ATOMS: atom_id res chain seq x y z
N MET A 1 28.24 6.03 50.86
CA MET A 1 28.54 4.89 49.99
C MET A 1 27.97 5.09 48.58
N PRO A 2 28.49 5.93 47.70
CA PRO A 2 28.14 5.89 46.28
C PRO A 2 29.32 5.94 45.28
N ARG A 3 30.53 5.57 45.69
CA ARG A 3 31.70 5.67 44.80
C ARG A 3 32.13 4.37 44.07
N ARG A 4 31.46 3.24 44.31
CA ARG A 4 31.82 1.95 43.71
C ARG A 4 30.97 1.54 42.49
N ILE A 5 29.90 2.25 42.14
CA ILE A 5 29.01 1.93 40.99
C ILE A 5 29.51 2.61 39.69
N LEU A 6 30.25 3.72 39.80
CA LEU A 6 30.77 4.44 38.63
C LEU A 6 31.96 3.76 37.94
N ALA A 7 32.70 2.89 38.64
CA ALA A 7 33.84 2.19 38.05
C ALA A 7 33.46 0.97 37.20
N ALA A 8 32.30 0.37 37.45
CA ALA A 8 31.85 -0.78 36.68
C ALA A 8 31.25 -0.43 35.30
N LEU A 9 30.71 0.78 35.14
CA LEU A 9 30.19 1.26 33.87
C LEU A 9 31.27 1.69 32.87
N SER A 10 32.44 2.09 33.36
CA SER A 10 33.56 2.54 32.50
C SER A 10 34.30 1.40 31.79
N ILE A 11 34.15 0.16 32.24
CA ILE A 11 34.83 -1.01 31.66
C ILE A 11 33.95 -1.70 30.61
N LEU A 12 32.64 -1.57 30.72
CA LEU A 12 31.68 -2.19 29.75
C LEU A 12 31.57 -1.42 28.42
N ALA A 13 31.78 -0.13 28.43
CA ALA A 13 31.69 0.69 27.22
C ALA A 13 32.73 0.32 26.13
N PRO A 14 34.02 0.09 26.43
CA PRO A 14 34.98 -0.30 25.41
C PRO A 14 34.80 -1.72 24.89
N ILE A 15 34.22 -2.64 25.69
CA ILE A 15 33.97 -4.02 25.25
C ILE A 15 32.79 -4.05 24.25
N LEU A 16 31.76 -3.27 24.47
CA LEU A 16 30.65 -3.13 23.54
C LEU A 16 31.07 -2.44 22.23
N LEU A 17 31.98 -1.47 22.30
CA LEU A 17 32.50 -0.81 21.10
C LEU A 17 33.36 -1.75 20.26
N PHE A 18 34.15 -2.62 20.90
CA PHE A 18 34.98 -3.63 20.20
C PHE A 18 34.15 -4.74 19.60
N ALA A 19 33.07 -5.17 20.27
CA ALA A 19 32.12 -6.15 19.71
C ALA A 19 31.35 -5.58 18.50
N TYR A 20 30.99 -4.30 18.55
CA TYR A 20 30.30 -3.62 17.46
C TYR A 20 31.22 -3.42 16.23
N THR A 21 32.49 -3.09 16.44
CA THR A 21 33.47 -2.96 15.33
C THR A 21 33.90 -4.31 14.75
N ALA A 22 33.84 -5.41 15.53
CA ALA A 22 34.13 -6.76 15.03
C ALA A 22 32.98 -7.32 14.18
N LEU A 23 31.73 -6.92 14.45
CA LEU A 23 30.55 -7.25 13.62
C LEU A 23 30.49 -6.43 12.31
N LEU A 24 31.16 -5.29 12.26
CA LEU A 24 31.24 -4.42 11.08
C LEU A 24 32.48 -4.67 10.22
N LYS A 25 33.18 -5.81 10.38
CA LYS A 25 34.18 -6.19 9.38
C LYS A 25 33.47 -6.35 8.04
N PRO A 26 33.69 -5.48 7.06
CA PRO A 26 33.17 -5.71 5.74
C PRO A 26 33.75 -7.04 5.26
N ASN A 27 32.91 -7.96 4.82
CA ASN A 27 33.37 -9.13 4.09
C ASN A 27 34.14 -8.62 2.86
N ALA A 28 35.45 -8.62 2.95
CA ALA A 28 36.37 -8.06 1.97
C ALA A 28 36.52 -8.92 0.72
N SER A 29 35.45 -9.59 0.27
CA SER A 29 35.45 -10.36 -0.96
C SER A 29 34.21 -10.20 -1.83
N ALA A 30 33.34 -9.21 -1.56
CA ALA A 30 32.36 -8.84 -2.56
C ALA A 30 33.08 -8.01 -3.63
N SER A 31 33.29 -8.56 -4.81
CA SER A 31 33.60 -7.79 -6.02
C SER A 31 32.67 -6.58 -6.06
N PRO A 32 33.14 -5.37 -6.44
CA PRO A 32 32.25 -4.23 -6.57
C PRO A 32 31.13 -4.66 -7.52
N GLN A 33 29.91 -4.78 -6.98
CA GLN A 33 28.76 -5.13 -7.82
C GLN A 33 28.59 -4.00 -8.81
N GLU A 34 28.65 -4.34 -10.07
CA GLU A 34 28.56 -3.40 -11.17
C GLU A 34 27.22 -2.68 -11.08
N LEU A 35 27.31 -1.38 -10.90
CA LEU A 35 26.15 -0.50 -10.85
C LEU A 35 25.53 -0.48 -12.24
N LYS A 36 24.35 -1.07 -12.41
CA LYS A 36 23.66 -1.04 -13.69
C LYS A 36 22.46 -0.11 -13.63
N VAL A 37 22.47 0.88 -14.51
CA VAL A 37 21.36 1.81 -14.71
C VAL A 37 20.54 1.30 -15.89
N ILE A 38 19.24 1.10 -15.67
CA ILE A 38 18.25 0.76 -16.68
C ILE A 38 17.36 1.97 -16.82
N SER A 39 17.23 2.50 -18.03
CA SER A 39 16.32 3.61 -18.30
C SER A 39 15.31 3.18 -19.36
N GLN A 40 14.06 3.44 -19.12
CA GLN A 40 12.96 3.24 -20.04
C GLN A 40 12.12 4.51 -20.07
N THR A 41 11.98 5.08 -21.26
CA THR A 41 11.01 6.15 -21.53
C THR A 41 9.86 5.53 -22.30
N ARG A 42 8.64 5.75 -21.78
CA ARG A 42 7.42 5.32 -22.44
C ARG A 42 6.39 6.44 -22.36
N GLY A 43 5.98 6.94 -23.52
CA GLY A 43 5.01 8.04 -23.55
C GLY A 43 5.46 9.22 -22.68
N ASN A 44 4.72 9.48 -21.62
CA ASN A 44 4.93 10.56 -20.67
C ASN A 44 5.56 10.10 -19.33
N GLU A 45 6.09 8.89 -19.27
CA GLU A 45 6.80 8.40 -18.08
C GLU A 45 8.27 8.16 -18.37
N GLU A 46 9.10 8.46 -17.39
CA GLU A 46 10.52 8.11 -17.40
C GLU A 46 10.82 7.20 -16.20
N LEU A 47 11.10 5.94 -16.48
CA LEU A 47 11.50 4.96 -15.49
C LEU A 47 13.00 4.78 -15.51
N THR A 48 13.67 5.03 -14.40
CA THR A 48 15.07 4.71 -14.18
C THR A 48 15.19 3.72 -13.04
N ALA A 49 15.99 2.69 -13.22
CA ALA A 49 16.23 1.70 -12.17
C ALA A 49 17.72 1.49 -11.95
N LEU A 50 18.07 1.36 -10.68
CA LEU A 50 19.43 1.15 -10.20
C LEU A 50 19.46 -0.15 -9.40
N VAL A 51 20.27 -1.11 -9.82
CA VAL A 51 20.44 -2.38 -9.11
C VAL A 51 21.69 -2.33 -8.25
N LEU A 52 21.53 -2.52 -6.95
CA LEU A 52 22.62 -2.52 -5.98
C LEU A 52 22.29 -3.44 -4.79
N ASN A 53 23.22 -4.32 -4.42
CA ASN A 53 23.13 -5.15 -3.21
C ASN A 53 21.78 -5.90 -3.04
N ASN A 54 21.32 -6.61 -4.07
CA ASN A 54 20.05 -7.34 -4.10
C ASN A 54 18.81 -6.44 -3.88
N GLN A 55 18.94 -5.17 -4.19
CA GLN A 55 17.84 -4.21 -4.25
C GLN A 55 17.78 -3.54 -5.60
N VAL A 56 16.58 -3.31 -6.07
CA VAL A 56 16.31 -2.45 -7.21
C VAL A 56 15.74 -1.15 -6.69
N LYS A 57 16.49 -0.07 -6.82
CA LYS A 57 15.99 1.29 -6.58
C LYS A 57 15.37 1.82 -7.86
N ILE A 58 14.11 2.19 -7.80
CA ILE A 58 13.32 2.66 -8.93
C ILE A 58 13.02 4.15 -8.74
N ARG A 59 13.15 4.89 -9.84
CA ARG A 59 12.73 6.29 -9.96
C ARG A 59 11.75 6.38 -11.10
N LEU A 60 10.52 6.78 -10.81
CA LEU A 60 9.48 7.03 -11.81
C LEU A 60 9.16 8.53 -11.83
N LYS A 61 9.45 9.17 -12.96
CA LYS A 61 9.11 10.58 -13.19
C LYS A 61 7.80 10.68 -13.95
N ASN A 62 6.92 11.51 -13.47
CA ASN A 62 5.64 11.81 -14.10
C ASN A 62 5.78 13.02 -15.03
N ASN A 63 5.70 12.80 -16.34
CA ASN A 63 5.64 13.86 -17.35
C ASN A 63 4.22 14.02 -17.93
N HIS A 64 3.19 13.35 -17.36
CA HIS A 64 1.79 13.62 -17.67
C HIS A 64 1.36 14.98 -17.12
N LYS A 65 0.21 15.47 -17.59
CA LYS A 65 -0.46 16.66 -17.04
C LYS A 65 -1.26 16.33 -15.79
N GLU A 66 -1.55 15.06 -15.55
CA GLU A 66 -2.33 14.54 -14.45
C GLU A 66 -1.45 13.78 -13.45
N THR A 67 -1.88 13.73 -12.19
CA THR A 67 -1.22 12.97 -11.12
C THR A 67 -1.30 11.47 -11.40
N ILE A 68 -0.18 10.75 -11.33
CA ILE A 68 -0.16 9.29 -11.33
C ILE A 68 -0.62 8.82 -9.95
N THR A 69 -1.73 8.09 -9.89
CA THR A 69 -2.32 7.58 -8.64
C THR A 69 -1.99 6.11 -8.35
N ALA A 70 -1.54 5.37 -9.37
CA ALA A 70 -0.99 4.04 -9.22
C ALA A 70 -0.11 3.69 -10.42
N PHE A 71 0.80 2.73 -10.22
CA PHE A 71 1.57 2.15 -11.32
C PHE A 71 1.86 0.68 -11.08
N ALA A 72 2.17 -0.04 -12.14
CA ALA A 72 2.61 -1.41 -12.11
C ALA A 72 3.91 -1.59 -12.89
N ILE A 73 4.85 -2.31 -12.31
CA ILE A 73 6.12 -2.69 -12.94
C ILE A 73 6.30 -4.20 -12.88
N THR A 74 7.10 -4.73 -13.78
CA THR A 74 7.66 -6.07 -13.65
C THR A 74 9.16 -5.96 -13.48
N VAL A 75 9.70 -6.83 -12.62
CA VAL A 75 11.14 -7.04 -12.46
C VAL A 75 11.39 -8.50 -12.83
N SER A 76 12.33 -8.80 -13.71
CA SER A 76 12.59 -10.16 -14.16
C SER A 76 12.83 -11.09 -12.98
N GLY A 77 12.20 -12.27 -13.03
CA GLY A 77 12.27 -13.27 -11.96
C GLY A 77 11.41 -12.96 -10.72
N THR A 78 10.63 -11.89 -10.75
CA THR A 78 9.67 -11.55 -9.68
C THR A 78 8.25 -11.41 -10.23
N ALA A 79 7.27 -11.45 -9.32
CA ALA A 79 5.89 -11.11 -9.67
C ALA A 79 5.77 -9.63 -10.04
N THR A 80 4.67 -9.27 -10.70
CA THR A 80 4.32 -7.88 -10.96
C THR A 80 4.17 -7.12 -9.64
N ILE A 81 4.90 -6.02 -9.49
CA ILE A 81 4.83 -5.12 -8.35
C ILE A 81 3.85 -4.01 -8.71
N ARG A 82 2.95 -3.71 -7.79
CA ARG A 82 1.95 -2.64 -7.95
C ARG A 82 2.07 -1.68 -6.78
N GLU A 83 2.17 -0.40 -7.09
CA GLU A 83 2.07 0.70 -6.12
C GLU A 83 0.74 1.42 -6.32
N ASP A 84 -0.01 1.58 -5.25
CA ASP A 84 -1.29 2.27 -5.26
C ASP A 84 -1.30 3.34 -4.16
N PHE A 85 -1.23 4.60 -4.58
CA PHE A 85 -1.16 5.76 -3.68
C PHE A 85 -2.50 6.13 -3.05
N ALA A 86 -3.62 5.59 -3.55
CA ALA A 86 -4.92 5.85 -2.96
C ALA A 86 -4.99 5.47 -1.47
N TYR A 87 -4.12 4.55 -1.03
CA TYR A 87 -4.05 4.08 0.36
C TYR A 87 -2.88 4.60 1.15
N SER A 88 -1.97 5.32 0.52
CA SER A 88 -0.83 5.90 1.22
C SER A 88 -1.30 7.00 2.16
N GLU A 89 -0.72 7.04 3.34
CA GLU A 89 -0.91 8.14 4.29
C GLU A 89 0.10 9.27 4.08
N VAL A 90 1.14 8.99 3.30
CA VAL A 90 2.29 9.89 3.08
C VAL A 90 2.32 10.43 1.65
N HIS A 91 2.03 9.58 0.66
CA HIS A 91 2.05 9.95 -0.75
C HIS A 91 0.67 9.78 -1.36
N PHE A 92 0.14 10.83 -1.97
CA PHE A 92 -1.18 10.81 -2.62
C PHE A 92 -1.12 10.58 -4.13
N GLY A 93 0.07 10.41 -4.65
CA GLY A 93 0.38 10.22 -6.05
C GLY A 93 1.73 10.80 -6.42
N ILE A 94 2.03 10.79 -7.70
CA ILE A 94 3.20 11.45 -8.28
C ILE A 94 2.65 12.62 -9.10
N GLU A 95 2.84 13.83 -8.61
CA GLU A 95 2.33 15.04 -9.28
C GLU A 95 3.07 15.28 -10.62
N PRO A 96 2.48 16.03 -11.55
CA PRO A 96 3.14 16.42 -12.80
C PRO A 96 4.53 17.01 -12.57
N GLY A 97 5.54 16.44 -13.22
CA GLY A 97 6.95 16.83 -13.09
C GLY A 97 7.69 16.25 -11.88
N GLU A 98 6.99 15.63 -10.94
CA GLU A 98 7.61 14.98 -9.78
C GLU A 98 8.23 13.63 -10.12
N THR A 99 9.15 13.21 -9.24
CA THR A 99 9.79 11.89 -9.29
C THR A 99 9.54 11.13 -7.99
N PHE A 100 8.98 9.95 -8.11
CA PHE A 100 8.81 8.99 -7.00
C PHE A 100 9.99 8.03 -6.97
N GLU A 101 10.52 7.76 -5.76
CA GLU A 101 11.58 6.80 -5.54
C GLU A 101 11.14 5.70 -4.58
N THR A 102 11.45 4.46 -4.93
CA THR A 102 11.20 3.30 -4.07
C THR A 102 12.25 2.22 -4.31
N SER A 103 12.33 1.25 -3.39
CA SER A 103 13.29 0.15 -3.50
C SER A 103 12.60 -1.18 -3.20
N TYR A 104 12.91 -2.19 -4.01
CA TYR A 104 12.40 -3.54 -3.85
C TYR A 104 13.53 -4.54 -3.71
N PRO A 105 13.40 -5.53 -2.81
CA PRO A 105 14.34 -6.62 -2.77
C PRO A 105 14.22 -7.47 -4.04
N VAL A 106 15.35 -7.92 -4.57
CA VAL A 106 15.42 -8.87 -5.68
C VAL A 106 16.22 -10.09 -5.24
N SER A 107 15.85 -11.24 -5.77
CA SER A 107 16.63 -12.45 -5.52
C SER A 107 18.05 -12.29 -6.07
N PRO A 108 19.08 -12.77 -5.35
CA PRO A 108 20.42 -12.81 -5.87
C PRO A 108 20.43 -13.60 -7.19
N SER A 109 20.80 -12.96 -8.27
CA SER A 109 20.93 -13.58 -9.60
C SER A 109 22.23 -13.12 -10.21
N SER A 110 22.84 -13.98 -11.02
CA SER A 110 23.98 -13.61 -11.86
C SER A 110 23.57 -12.71 -13.02
N GLU A 111 22.27 -12.69 -13.36
CA GLU A 111 21.72 -11.85 -14.41
C GLU A 111 21.16 -10.55 -13.85
N VAL A 112 21.39 -9.48 -14.60
CA VAL A 112 20.80 -8.18 -14.25
C VAL A 112 19.31 -8.22 -14.53
N PRO A 113 18.46 -7.88 -13.55
CA PRO A 113 17.02 -7.89 -13.75
C PRO A 113 16.61 -6.91 -14.85
N THR A 114 15.71 -7.33 -15.75
CA THR A 114 15.00 -6.41 -16.63
C THR A 114 13.80 -5.83 -15.88
N ILE A 115 13.57 -4.52 -16.05
CA ILE A 115 12.49 -3.80 -15.37
C ILE A 115 11.66 -3.11 -16.44
N HIS A 116 10.35 -3.33 -16.40
CA HIS A 116 9.42 -2.71 -17.34
C HIS A 116 8.26 -2.06 -16.59
N LEU A 117 7.97 -0.81 -16.96
CA LEU A 117 6.72 -0.15 -16.60
C LEU A 117 5.60 -0.77 -17.43
N LEU A 118 4.61 -1.35 -16.76
CA LEU A 118 3.49 -2.01 -17.41
C LEU A 118 2.31 -1.06 -17.64
N ALA A 119 1.91 -0.33 -16.60
CA ALA A 119 0.79 0.57 -16.65
C ALA A 119 0.91 1.65 -15.58
N VAL A 120 0.28 2.80 -15.81
CA VAL A 120 0.00 3.83 -14.83
C VAL A 120 -1.49 4.14 -14.81
N LEU A 121 -2.03 4.53 -13.66
CA LEU A 121 -3.36 5.11 -13.52
C LEU A 121 -3.23 6.58 -13.17
N LEU A 122 -4.01 7.40 -13.85
CA LEU A 122 -4.05 8.84 -13.65
C LEU A 122 -5.24 9.23 -12.75
N LYS A 123 -5.18 10.41 -12.17
CA LYS A 123 -6.19 10.91 -11.23
C LYS A 123 -7.58 11.09 -11.87
N ASP A 124 -7.63 11.40 -13.15
CA ASP A 124 -8.87 11.51 -13.92
C ASP A 124 -9.51 10.16 -14.27
N GLY A 125 -8.90 9.04 -13.86
CA GLY A 125 -9.36 7.67 -14.12
C GLY A 125 -8.87 7.09 -15.45
N THR A 126 -8.15 7.87 -16.27
CA THR A 126 -7.50 7.33 -17.46
C THR A 126 -6.26 6.52 -17.11
N ASP A 127 -5.77 5.76 -18.06
CA ASP A 127 -4.57 4.94 -17.88
C ASP A 127 -3.68 5.03 -19.11
N ASP A 128 -2.39 4.81 -18.89
CA ASP A 128 -1.41 4.58 -19.95
C ASP A 128 -0.78 3.22 -19.78
N GLY A 129 -0.50 2.54 -20.90
CA GLY A 129 0.19 1.29 -20.87
C GLY A 129 -0.64 0.07 -21.21
N ASN A 130 -0.40 -1.02 -20.50
CA ASN A 130 -1.11 -2.29 -20.66
C ASN A 130 -2.50 -2.18 -20.02
N SER A 131 -3.53 -2.07 -20.86
CA SER A 131 -4.92 -1.90 -20.42
C SER A 131 -5.42 -3.03 -19.52
N LYS A 132 -4.96 -4.27 -19.73
CA LYS A 132 -5.30 -5.41 -18.86
C LYS A 132 -4.75 -5.21 -17.46
N VAL A 133 -3.49 -4.77 -17.33
CA VAL A 133 -2.86 -4.50 -16.03
C VAL A 133 -3.52 -3.29 -15.36
N ALA A 134 -3.82 -2.24 -16.11
CA ALA A 134 -4.56 -1.09 -15.61
C ALA A 134 -5.95 -1.49 -15.08
N GLN A 135 -6.68 -2.35 -15.84
CA GLN A 135 -7.98 -2.85 -15.41
C GLN A 135 -7.88 -3.67 -14.12
N GLN A 136 -6.84 -4.47 -13.95
CA GLN A 136 -6.60 -5.21 -12.71
C GLN A 136 -6.47 -4.29 -11.49
N ILE A 137 -5.76 -3.16 -11.62
CA ILE A 137 -5.65 -2.17 -10.54
C ILE A 137 -7.03 -1.53 -10.26
N LYS A 138 -7.77 -1.17 -11.32
CA LYS A 138 -9.13 -0.61 -11.20
C LYS A 138 -10.08 -1.57 -10.50
N ASP A 139 -10.03 -2.86 -10.83
CA ASP A 139 -10.85 -3.90 -10.21
C ASP A 139 -10.51 -4.06 -8.72
N GLN A 140 -9.23 -4.08 -8.38
CA GLN A 140 -8.80 -4.13 -6.99
C GLN A 140 -9.29 -2.92 -6.19
N ARG A 141 -9.19 -1.70 -6.74
CA ARG A 141 -9.72 -0.47 -6.13
C ARG A 141 -11.23 -0.55 -5.94
N LEU A 142 -11.95 -1.06 -6.92
CA LEU A 142 -13.40 -1.18 -6.85
C LEU A 142 -13.84 -2.13 -5.71
N GLY A 143 -13.17 -3.26 -5.52
CA GLY A 143 -13.42 -4.15 -4.39
C GLY A 143 -13.18 -3.47 -3.04
N GLN A 144 -12.09 -2.73 -2.93
CA GLN A 144 -11.76 -1.96 -1.72
C GLN A 144 -12.79 -0.86 -1.46
N LYS A 145 -13.16 -0.11 -2.49
CA LYS A 145 -14.17 0.95 -2.43
C LYS A 145 -15.51 0.43 -1.90
N LEU A 146 -15.93 -0.75 -2.37
CA LEU A 146 -17.15 -1.37 -1.89
C LEU A 146 -17.11 -1.67 -0.38
N GLN A 147 -16.01 -2.23 0.13
CA GLN A 147 -15.88 -2.53 1.54
C GLN A 147 -15.84 -1.26 2.41
N ILE A 148 -15.21 -0.22 1.93
CA ILE A 148 -15.20 1.08 2.61
C ILE A 148 -16.62 1.65 2.65
N LEU A 149 -17.37 1.59 1.55
CA LEU A 149 -18.75 2.07 1.49
C LEU A 149 -19.66 1.30 2.47
N ARG A 150 -19.55 -0.02 2.53
CA ARG A 150 -20.29 -0.86 3.48
C ARG A 150 -20.01 -0.46 4.92
N THR A 151 -18.73 -0.25 5.24
CA THR A 151 -18.31 0.24 6.57
C THR A 151 -18.89 1.61 6.85
N LEU A 152 -18.80 2.56 5.92
CA LEU A 152 -19.32 3.91 6.06
C LEU A 152 -20.82 3.93 6.36
N ARG A 153 -21.61 3.16 5.61
CA ARG A 153 -23.07 3.06 5.82
C ARG A 153 -23.40 2.65 7.26
N ILE A 154 -22.62 1.74 7.84
CA ILE A 154 -22.79 1.31 9.24
C ILE A 154 -22.35 2.42 10.20
N LEU A 155 -21.16 3.00 10.01
CA LEU A 155 -20.64 4.06 10.88
C LEU A 155 -21.56 5.30 10.88
N GLU A 156 -22.23 5.60 9.77
CA GLU A 156 -23.19 6.71 9.68
C GLU A 156 -24.49 6.39 10.41
N ARG A 157 -25.03 5.19 10.25
CA ARG A 157 -26.21 4.73 10.98
C ARG A 157 -25.98 4.68 12.49
N GLU A 158 -24.86 4.08 12.92
CA GLU A 158 -24.55 3.87 14.33
C GLU A 158 -24.15 5.18 15.04
N GLY A 159 -23.56 6.14 14.34
CA GLY A 159 -23.31 7.48 14.89
C GLY A 159 -24.58 8.23 15.31
N GLN A 160 -25.76 7.78 14.83
CA GLN A 160 -27.06 8.32 15.21
C GLN A 160 -27.70 7.54 16.38
N SER A 161 -27.41 6.26 16.52
CA SER A 161 -28.10 5.35 17.46
C SER A 161 -27.36 5.08 18.76
N ARG A 162 -26.13 5.58 18.94
CA ARG A 162 -25.26 5.38 20.14
C ARG A 162 -25.12 3.91 20.59
N LYS A 163 -25.11 2.97 19.64
CA LYS A 163 -24.83 1.57 19.95
C LYS A 163 -23.42 1.40 20.51
N ASP A 164 -23.23 0.35 21.31
CA ASP A 164 -21.92 0.01 21.81
C ASP A 164 -20.98 -0.45 20.68
N LEU A 165 -19.67 -0.29 20.91
CA LEU A 165 -18.64 -0.64 19.90
C LEU A 165 -18.67 -2.11 19.47
N LYS A 166 -19.02 -3.02 20.39
CA LYS A 166 -19.06 -4.46 20.12
C LYS A 166 -20.17 -4.79 19.13
N THR A 167 -21.36 -4.20 19.31
CA THR A 167 -22.48 -4.35 18.38
C THR A 167 -22.13 -3.74 17.03
N THR A 168 -21.56 -2.54 17.00
CA THR A 168 -21.12 -1.88 15.75
C THR A 168 -20.10 -2.73 15.00
N LYS A 169 -19.13 -3.32 15.71
CA LYS A 169 -18.15 -4.24 15.10
C LYS A 169 -18.81 -5.46 14.49
N SER A 170 -19.75 -6.08 15.20
CA SER A 170 -20.50 -7.23 14.70
C SER A 170 -21.26 -6.90 13.42
N ASP A 171 -21.91 -5.74 13.35
CA ASP A 171 -22.62 -5.25 12.18
C ASP A 171 -21.65 -5.00 10.99
N ILE A 172 -20.48 -4.42 11.26
CA ILE A 172 -19.43 -4.25 10.24
C ILE A 172 -18.95 -5.60 9.71
N VAL A 173 -18.62 -6.54 10.61
CA VAL A 173 -18.17 -7.88 10.21
C VAL A 173 -19.24 -8.57 9.35
N ALA A 174 -20.50 -8.51 9.72
CA ALA A 174 -21.61 -9.08 8.94
C ALA A 174 -21.69 -8.46 7.54
N ALA A 175 -21.65 -7.13 7.45
CA ALA A 175 -21.72 -6.42 6.16
C ALA A 175 -20.52 -6.66 5.25
N LEU A 176 -19.33 -6.91 5.83
CA LEU A 176 -18.12 -7.19 5.07
C LEU A 176 -18.02 -8.66 4.61
N ASN A 177 -18.84 -9.56 5.16
CA ASN A 177 -18.88 -10.99 4.83
C ASN A 177 -20.04 -11.36 3.88
N THR A 178 -20.49 -10.45 3.05
CA THR A 178 -21.55 -10.72 2.07
C THR A 178 -21.14 -11.76 1.03
N ASN A 179 -22.11 -12.51 0.53
CA ASN A 179 -21.90 -13.49 -0.52
C ASN A 179 -21.61 -12.84 -1.89
N GLU A 180 -21.21 -13.64 -2.86
CA GLU A 180 -20.83 -13.16 -4.20
C GLU A 180 -21.99 -12.48 -4.93
N SER A 181 -23.21 -13.01 -4.84
CA SER A 181 -24.39 -12.45 -5.49
C SER A 181 -24.74 -11.05 -4.95
N GLU A 182 -24.75 -10.88 -3.64
CA GLU A 182 -24.98 -9.57 -3.00
C GLU A 182 -23.86 -8.58 -3.34
N THR A 183 -22.64 -9.09 -3.47
CA THR A 183 -21.48 -8.28 -3.87
C THR A 183 -21.63 -7.77 -5.30
N LEU A 184 -22.06 -8.62 -6.24
CA LEU A 184 -22.31 -8.23 -7.63
C LEU A 184 -23.41 -7.16 -7.73
N VAL A 185 -24.50 -7.30 -6.98
CA VAL A 185 -25.57 -6.28 -6.91
C VAL A 185 -25.02 -4.95 -6.40
N SER A 186 -24.26 -4.97 -5.31
CA SER A 186 -23.68 -3.75 -4.74
C SER A 186 -22.64 -3.09 -5.65
N LEU A 187 -21.92 -3.87 -6.46
CA LEU A 187 -20.95 -3.35 -7.44
C LEU A 187 -21.66 -2.64 -8.61
N SER A 188 -22.81 -3.12 -9.03
CA SER A 188 -23.58 -2.47 -10.10
C SER A 188 -24.07 -1.07 -9.70
N GLU A 189 -24.28 -0.83 -8.40
CA GLU A 189 -24.59 0.50 -7.86
C GLU A 189 -23.41 1.47 -7.88
N LEU A 190 -22.17 0.94 -7.70
CA LEU A 190 -20.95 1.75 -7.66
C LEU A 190 -20.36 2.06 -9.02
N SER A 191 -20.50 1.15 -9.95
CA SER A 191 -19.95 1.28 -11.29
C SER A 191 -20.92 0.65 -12.29
N PRO A 192 -21.50 1.45 -13.19
CA PRO A 192 -22.40 0.96 -14.24
C PRO A 192 -21.66 0.20 -15.34
N ILE A 193 -20.45 -0.26 -15.12
CA ILE A 193 -19.67 -1.03 -16.09
C ILE A 193 -20.46 -2.30 -16.40
N SER A 194 -20.86 -2.44 -17.65
CA SER A 194 -21.43 -3.67 -18.21
C SER A 194 -20.39 -4.79 -18.05
N ARG A 195 -20.46 -5.52 -16.93
CA ARG A 195 -19.68 -6.74 -16.75
C ARG A 195 -20.45 -7.86 -17.44
N SER A 196 -19.88 -8.35 -18.52
CA SER A 196 -20.41 -9.52 -19.24
C SER A 196 -20.30 -10.81 -18.42
N ASP A 197 -19.49 -10.80 -17.36
CA ASP A 197 -19.22 -11.98 -16.55
C ASP A 197 -19.92 -11.89 -15.19
N ASN A 198 -20.73 -12.91 -14.89
CA ASN A 198 -21.37 -13.10 -13.59
C ASN A 198 -20.40 -13.55 -12.49
N GLN A 199 -19.10 -13.37 -12.68
CA GLN A 199 -18.05 -13.76 -11.74
C GLN A 199 -17.18 -12.58 -11.34
N LEU A 200 -16.77 -12.57 -10.09
CA LEU A 200 -15.80 -11.59 -9.58
C LEU A 200 -14.40 -11.97 -10.07
N SER A 201 -13.67 -10.99 -10.63
CA SER A 201 -12.26 -11.19 -10.95
C SER A 201 -11.43 -11.44 -9.69
N ASP A 202 -10.28 -12.10 -9.82
CA ASP A 202 -9.41 -12.39 -8.68
C ASP A 202 -8.87 -11.09 -8.06
N GLU A 203 -8.61 -10.08 -8.86
CA GLU A 203 -8.18 -8.76 -8.40
C GLU A 203 -9.28 -8.05 -7.60
N LEU A 204 -10.53 -8.19 -8.02
CA LEU A 204 -11.65 -7.64 -7.27
C LEU A 204 -11.84 -8.37 -5.95
N LYS A 205 -11.72 -9.70 -5.92
CA LYS A 205 -11.75 -10.51 -4.69
C LYS A 205 -10.61 -10.10 -3.76
N ALA A 206 -9.39 -9.91 -4.28
CA ALA A 206 -8.26 -9.41 -3.51
C ALA A 206 -8.54 -8.01 -2.93
N GLY A 207 -9.15 -7.13 -3.71
CA GLY A 207 -9.57 -5.81 -3.26
C GLY A 207 -10.61 -5.86 -2.13
N LEU A 208 -11.61 -6.73 -2.25
CA LEU A 208 -12.61 -6.96 -1.21
C LEU A 208 -11.95 -7.46 0.09
N GLN A 209 -11.07 -8.46 0.00
CA GLN A 209 -10.36 -8.99 1.16
C GLN A 209 -9.52 -7.90 1.83
N TRP A 210 -8.72 -7.19 1.07
CA TRP A 210 -7.85 -6.14 1.59
C TRP A 210 -8.63 -5.00 2.23
N GLY A 211 -9.71 -4.52 1.58
CA GLY A 211 -10.59 -3.49 2.12
C GLY A 211 -11.22 -3.91 3.44
N ARG A 212 -11.68 -5.18 3.53
CA ARG A 212 -12.19 -5.78 4.76
C ARG A 212 -11.14 -5.77 5.88
N GLU A 213 -9.97 -6.31 5.63
CA GLU A 213 -8.89 -6.39 6.64
C GLU A 213 -8.48 -5.00 7.14
N LYS A 214 -8.37 -4.02 6.24
CA LYS A 214 -8.03 -2.64 6.60
C LYS A 214 -9.09 -1.99 7.48
N MET A 215 -10.38 -2.16 7.15
CA MET A 215 -11.46 -1.58 7.94
C MET A 215 -11.56 -2.24 9.32
N LEU A 216 -11.45 -3.55 9.40
CA LEU A 216 -11.47 -4.26 10.69
C LEU A 216 -10.28 -3.87 11.57
N ARG A 217 -9.06 -3.78 11.03
CA ARG A 217 -7.89 -3.35 11.78
C ARG A 217 -8.08 -1.94 12.37
N ARG A 218 -8.60 -1.00 11.59
CA ARG A 218 -8.89 0.35 12.08
C ARG A 218 -9.94 0.37 13.18
N PHE A 219 -10.92 -0.53 13.10
CA PHE A 219 -11.91 -0.68 14.16
C PHE A 219 -11.31 -1.31 15.42
N ASP A 220 -10.42 -2.30 15.29
CA ASP A 220 -9.68 -2.88 16.40
C ASP A 220 -8.80 -1.83 17.12
N ASP A 221 -8.22 -0.89 16.37
CA ASP A 221 -7.44 0.21 16.95
C ASP A 221 -8.35 1.19 17.72
N LEU A 222 -9.58 1.42 17.24
CA LEU A 222 -10.57 2.19 17.96
C LEU A 222 -10.97 1.53 19.31
N GLU A 223 -11.14 0.21 19.33
CA GLU A 223 -11.47 -0.55 20.56
C GLU A 223 -10.39 -0.42 21.65
N LYS A 224 -9.11 -0.28 21.24
CA LYS A 224 -7.96 -0.12 22.16
C LYS A 224 -7.90 1.27 22.80
N LEU A 225 -8.63 2.25 22.28
CA LEU A 225 -8.64 3.60 22.86
C LEU A 225 -9.32 3.62 24.23
N PRO A 226 -8.84 4.46 25.15
CA PRO A 226 -9.55 4.75 26.39
C PRO A 226 -10.99 5.19 26.13
N PRO A 227 -11.96 4.84 27.00
CA PRO A 227 -13.38 5.13 26.78
C PRO A 227 -13.67 6.60 26.44
N GLU A 228 -12.99 7.53 27.09
CA GLU A 228 -13.10 8.97 26.89
C GLU A 228 -12.67 9.45 25.49
N ASN A 229 -11.82 8.68 24.82
CA ASN A 229 -11.28 9.01 23.48
C ASN A 229 -12.02 8.29 22.34
N ARG A 230 -12.95 7.37 22.65
CA ARG A 230 -13.61 6.52 21.64
C ARG A 230 -14.53 7.28 20.71
N GLU A 231 -15.24 8.28 21.21
CA GLU A 231 -16.13 9.11 20.38
C GLU A 231 -15.34 9.90 19.34
N GLN A 232 -14.23 10.52 19.76
CA GLN A 232 -13.32 11.20 18.84
C GLN A 232 -12.67 10.22 17.85
N GLY A 233 -12.27 9.04 18.33
CA GLY A 233 -11.73 7.97 17.50
C GLY A 233 -12.72 7.48 16.44
N PHE A 234 -13.99 7.33 16.81
CA PHE A 234 -15.08 6.96 15.91
C PHE A 234 -15.31 8.00 14.81
N THR A 235 -15.31 9.28 15.17
CA THR A 235 -15.42 10.39 14.22
C THR A 235 -14.25 10.38 13.23
N ARG A 236 -13.01 10.23 13.73
CA ARG A 236 -11.81 10.12 12.87
C ARG A 236 -11.86 8.91 11.93
N LEU A 237 -12.34 7.75 12.41
CA LEU A 237 -12.51 6.57 11.58
C LEU A 237 -13.48 6.82 10.43
N LYS A 238 -14.62 7.46 10.71
CA LYS A 238 -15.64 7.82 9.73
C LYS A 238 -15.09 8.80 8.69
N ASP A 239 -14.44 9.85 9.13
CA ASP A 239 -13.87 10.88 8.24
C ASP A 239 -12.77 10.27 7.35
N ARG A 240 -11.93 9.41 7.92
CA ARG A 240 -10.90 8.70 7.15
C ARG A 240 -11.49 7.71 6.14
N ALA A 241 -12.56 7.03 6.48
CA ALA A 241 -13.26 6.15 5.54
C ALA A 241 -13.88 6.95 4.37
N ARG A 242 -14.45 8.14 4.63
CA ARG A 242 -14.94 9.05 3.57
C ARG A 242 -13.82 9.53 2.66
N GLU A 243 -12.70 9.94 3.24
CA GLU A 243 -11.52 10.36 2.48
C GLU A 243 -11.01 9.24 1.56
N LEU A 244 -10.86 8.03 2.09
CA LEU A 244 -10.45 6.86 1.31
C LEU A 244 -11.44 6.54 0.18
N PHE A 245 -12.74 6.61 0.48
CA PHE A 245 -13.78 6.39 -0.53
C PHE A 245 -13.70 7.38 -1.68
N SER A 246 -13.38 8.64 -1.39
CA SER A 246 -13.26 9.70 -2.42
C SER A 246 -12.00 9.58 -3.28
N LYS A 247 -10.94 8.94 -2.77
CA LYS A 247 -9.66 8.75 -3.49
C LYS A 247 -9.65 7.54 -4.43
N LEU A 248 -10.56 6.60 -4.21
CA LEU A 248 -10.73 5.36 -4.97
C LEU A 248 -11.76 5.53 -6.09
#